data_cf1d8cde4af362e944ba87c480fec6ac
#
_entry.id   cf1d8cde4af362e944ba87c480fec6ac
#
_cell.length_a   1.000
_cell.length_b   1.000
_cell.length_c   1.000
_cell.angle_alpha   90.00
_cell.angle_beta   90.00
_cell.angle_gamma   90.00
#
_symmetry.space_group_name_H-M   'P 1'
#
loop_
_entity.id
_entity.type
_entity.pdbx_description
1 polymer ?
#
loop_
_entity_poly.entity_id
_entity_poly.type
_entity_poly.pdbx_seq_one_letter_code
_entity_poly.pdbx_strand_id
1 'polypeptide(L)'
;IDSEIPTDFTLDCSLAWQVYLIKVIVSRLSRTEYGVFDRNTEAWVKLCALLNAVYGKLGTDNTIKKILPKMKRGNLEIDFSKIAKTNLEFEWVDLEKKSISFTSLSKQIISLYSCLTPVEDKIYIFIDELELAFKQTKKYQRDITLIRDLIFAIEYLSDINRTHNFNVFLITAIRSEVYKNIISKGLEINKTIHDFGVTISWEQKGGNIKNHPLLKMLEKRIHFSETKLGLEP
;
A
#
# COMPACT_ATOMS: atom_id res chain seq x y z
N ILE A 1 -7.95 0.73 10.68
CA ILE A 1 -7.54 2.05 10.11
C ILE A 1 -8.04 3.08 11.09
N ASP A 2 -7.22 3.38 12.12
CA ASP A 2 -7.68 4.22 13.22
C ASP A 2 -7.44 5.70 12.95
N SER A 3 -8.54 6.43 12.90
CA SER A 3 -8.90 7.71 13.52
C SER A 3 -8.17 9.01 13.18
N GLU A 4 -7.08 9.09 12.42
CA GLU A 4 -6.50 10.41 12.09
C GLU A 4 -6.98 10.99 10.74
N ILE A 5 -7.82 10.27 10.00
CA ILE A 5 -8.45 10.81 8.79
C ILE A 5 -9.76 11.50 9.19
N PRO A 6 -9.88 12.82 8.98
CA PRO A 6 -11.09 13.55 9.29
C PRO A 6 -12.29 12.97 8.55
N THR A 7 -13.48 13.01 9.17
CA THR A 7 -14.73 12.52 8.57
C THR A 7 -15.21 13.39 7.39
N ASP A 8 -14.72 14.62 7.28
CA ASP A 8 -15.06 15.59 6.22
C ASP A 8 -13.97 15.68 5.15
N PHE A 9 -13.38 14.54 4.84
CA PHE A 9 -12.21 14.46 3.99
C PHE A 9 -12.58 14.61 2.50
N THR A 10 -12.17 15.70 1.86
CA THR A 10 -12.40 16.00 0.44
C THR A 10 -11.22 15.62 -0.47
N LEU A 11 -10.15 15.05 0.10
CA LEU A 11 -8.98 14.63 -0.66
C LEU A 11 -9.23 13.31 -1.41
N ASP A 12 -8.57 13.16 -2.54
CA ASP A 12 -8.52 11.91 -3.28
C ASP A 12 -7.78 10.86 -2.46
N CYS A 13 -8.54 9.99 -1.79
CA CYS A 13 -8.00 8.93 -0.96
C CYS A 13 -7.19 7.90 -1.77
N SER A 14 -7.51 7.71 -3.05
CA SER A 14 -6.74 6.83 -3.93
C SER A 14 -5.31 7.35 -4.10
N LEU A 15 -5.14 8.65 -4.32
CA LEU A 15 -3.83 9.29 -4.41
C LEU A 15 -3.04 9.17 -3.10
N ALA A 16 -3.73 9.34 -1.96
CA ALA A 16 -3.12 9.17 -0.64
C ALA A 16 -2.62 7.73 -0.42
N TRP A 17 -3.39 6.74 -0.84
CA TRP A 17 -3.00 5.34 -0.80
C TRP A 17 -1.82 5.03 -1.72
N GLN A 18 -1.81 5.57 -2.94
CA GLN A 18 -0.68 5.38 -3.87
C GLN A 18 0.64 5.83 -3.24
N VAL A 19 0.66 7.05 -2.72
CA VAL A 19 1.85 7.60 -2.04
C VAL A 19 2.23 6.80 -0.81
N TYR A 20 1.24 6.38 -0.02
CA TYR A 20 1.47 5.57 1.17
C TYR A 20 2.07 4.19 0.82
N LEU A 21 1.55 3.52 -0.20
CA LEU A 21 2.07 2.24 -0.66
C LEU A 21 3.49 2.37 -1.18
N ILE A 22 3.80 3.41 -1.96
CA ILE A 22 5.17 3.72 -2.39
C ILE A 22 6.08 3.94 -1.17
N LYS A 23 5.63 4.70 -0.17
CA LYS A 23 6.37 4.87 1.09
C LYS A 23 6.66 3.53 1.77
N VAL A 24 5.67 2.63 1.85
CA VAL A 24 5.84 1.31 2.46
C VAL A 24 6.89 0.49 1.71
N ILE A 25 6.80 0.45 0.37
CA ILE A 25 7.75 -0.23 -0.50
C ILE A 25 9.17 0.28 -0.23
N VAL A 26 9.37 1.59 -0.38
CA VAL A 26 10.70 2.23 -0.23
C VAL A 26 11.23 2.08 1.20
N SER A 27 10.38 2.26 2.21
CA SER A 27 10.75 2.09 3.61
C SER A 27 11.19 0.66 3.92
N ARG A 28 10.52 -0.34 3.35
CA ARG A 28 10.90 -1.74 3.53
C ARG A 28 12.21 -2.05 2.85
N LEU A 29 12.35 -1.64 1.60
CA LEU A 29 13.56 -1.85 0.82
C LEU A 29 14.79 -1.15 1.43
N SER A 30 14.62 0.01 2.05
CA SER A 30 15.72 0.72 2.73
C SER A 30 16.29 -0.02 3.95
N ARG A 31 15.62 -1.07 4.44
CA ARG A 31 16.03 -1.87 5.61
C ARG A 31 16.64 -3.22 5.24
N THR A 32 16.52 -3.65 4.00
CA THR A 32 16.96 -4.97 3.53
C THR A 32 18.22 -4.83 2.70
N GLU A 33 19.07 -5.83 2.71
CA GLU A 33 20.22 -5.90 1.78
C GLU A 33 19.76 -6.22 0.35
N TYR A 34 18.69 -7.01 0.24
CA TYR A 34 18.02 -7.34 -1.03
C TYR A 34 17.19 -6.17 -1.54
N GLY A 35 17.15 -5.97 -2.82
CA GLY A 35 16.42 -4.87 -3.43
C GLY A 35 15.81 -5.22 -4.77
N VAL A 36 14.65 -4.64 -5.03
CA VAL A 36 13.95 -4.71 -6.32
C VAL A 36 14.37 -3.58 -7.25
N PHE A 37 15.09 -2.59 -6.71
CA PHE A 37 15.54 -1.40 -7.44
C PHE A 37 17.01 -1.12 -7.17
N ASP A 38 17.69 -0.62 -8.19
CA ASP A 38 19.06 -0.10 -8.05
C ASP A 38 19.04 1.18 -7.19
N ARG A 39 19.70 1.11 -6.04
CA ARG A 39 19.72 2.18 -5.03
C ARG A 39 20.75 3.26 -5.32
N ASN A 40 21.63 3.05 -6.29
CA ASN A 40 22.65 4.02 -6.68
C ASN A 40 22.11 5.02 -7.70
N THR A 41 20.88 4.84 -8.16
CA THR A 41 20.25 5.74 -9.13
C THR A 41 19.83 7.05 -8.50
N GLU A 42 19.91 8.13 -9.25
CA GLU A 42 19.45 9.45 -8.83
C GLU A 42 17.96 9.44 -8.46
N ALA A 43 17.13 8.70 -9.21
CA ALA A 43 15.71 8.54 -8.96
C ALA A 43 15.43 7.93 -7.58
N TRP A 44 16.17 6.89 -7.19
CA TRP A 44 16.06 6.28 -5.86
C TRP A 44 16.42 7.27 -4.75
N VAL A 45 17.55 7.96 -4.90
CA VAL A 45 18.02 8.93 -3.90
C VAL A 45 17.03 10.08 -3.73
N LYS A 46 16.52 10.63 -4.86
CA LYS A 46 15.50 11.68 -4.85
C LYS A 46 14.20 11.21 -4.19
N LEU A 47 13.71 10.01 -4.53
CA LEU A 47 12.50 9.45 -3.94
C LEU A 47 12.64 9.25 -2.43
N CYS A 48 13.74 8.69 -1.96
CA CYS A 48 14.02 8.52 -0.53
C CYS A 48 14.09 9.86 0.19
N ALA A 49 14.76 10.86 -0.37
CA ALA A 49 14.86 12.20 0.21
C ALA A 49 13.49 12.87 0.34
N LEU A 50 12.68 12.79 -0.71
CA LEU A 50 11.33 13.36 -0.72
C LEU A 50 10.42 12.69 0.30
N LEU A 51 10.40 11.36 0.34
CA LEU A 51 9.61 10.61 1.33
C LEU A 51 10.08 10.86 2.76
N ASN A 52 11.39 10.99 3.02
CA ASN A 52 11.93 11.36 4.33
C ASN A 52 11.51 12.78 4.77
N ALA A 53 11.45 13.73 3.83
CA ALA A 53 11.01 15.09 4.13
C ALA A 53 9.54 15.16 4.49
N VAL A 54 8.71 14.33 3.86
CA VAL A 54 7.24 14.32 4.02
C VAL A 54 6.80 13.52 5.23
N TYR A 55 7.34 12.32 5.39
CA TYR A 55 6.87 11.34 6.41
C TYR A 55 7.83 11.19 7.58
N GLY A 56 9.01 11.81 7.53
CA GLY A 56 10.09 11.58 8.48
C GLY A 56 10.98 10.41 8.07
N LYS A 57 11.95 10.07 8.94
CA LYS A 57 12.98 9.07 8.64
C LYS A 57 12.37 7.73 8.23
N LEU A 58 12.62 7.31 6.99
CA LEU A 58 12.22 5.99 6.49
C LEU A 58 12.90 4.90 7.31
N GLY A 59 12.18 3.82 7.52
CA GLY A 59 12.75 2.68 8.23
C GLY A 59 12.60 2.70 9.77
N THR A 60 12.13 3.77 10.39
CA THR A 60 11.99 3.85 11.86
C THR A 60 10.61 3.48 12.38
N ASP A 61 9.59 3.54 11.55
CA ASP A 61 8.19 3.33 11.96
C ASP A 61 7.70 1.93 11.57
N ASN A 62 7.39 1.11 12.58
CA ASN A 62 6.75 -0.21 12.39
C ASN A 62 5.22 -0.11 12.29
N THR A 63 4.66 1.08 12.38
CA THR A 63 3.21 1.27 12.49
C THR A 63 2.64 2.00 11.27
N ILE A 64 1.62 1.37 10.69
CA ILE A 64 0.72 1.91 9.65
C ILE A 64 -0.10 3.09 10.21
N LYS A 65 0.51 4.02 10.93
CA LYS A 65 -0.26 5.03 11.66
C LYS A 65 -0.62 6.27 10.84
N LYS A 66 0.01 6.50 9.68
CA LYS A 66 -0.25 7.73 8.91
C LYS A 66 -0.25 7.48 7.41
N ILE A 67 -1.44 7.27 6.86
CA ILE A 67 -1.66 7.25 5.41
C ILE A 67 -1.37 8.64 4.83
N LEU A 68 -1.76 9.67 5.56
CA LEU A 68 -1.52 11.05 5.17
C LEU A 68 -0.33 11.65 5.94
N PRO A 69 0.49 12.46 5.29
CA PRO A 69 1.47 13.29 5.98
C PRO A 69 0.76 14.35 6.84
N LYS A 70 1.49 14.98 7.75
CA LYS A 70 0.95 16.08 8.55
C LYS A 70 0.54 17.25 7.64
N MET A 71 -0.72 17.59 7.66
CA MET A 71 -1.28 18.66 6.85
C MET A 71 -1.77 19.80 7.74
N LYS A 72 -1.58 21.02 7.29
CA LYS A 72 -2.13 22.23 7.92
C LYS A 72 -2.92 22.99 6.87
N ARG A 73 -4.24 23.14 7.07
CA ARG A 73 -5.16 23.83 6.14
C ARG A 73 -5.09 23.33 4.69
N GLY A 74 -4.98 22.01 4.48
CA GLY A 74 -4.91 21.42 3.14
C GLY A 74 -3.53 21.46 2.46
N ASN A 75 -2.55 22.14 3.04
CA ASN A 75 -1.17 22.19 2.57
C ASN A 75 -0.25 21.37 3.46
N LEU A 76 0.80 20.82 2.87
CA LEU A 76 1.84 20.06 3.56
C LEU A 76 2.85 21.04 4.18
N GLU A 77 3.13 20.84 5.48
CA GLU A 77 4.34 21.41 6.09
C GLU A 77 5.50 20.48 5.78
N ILE A 78 6.29 20.83 4.78
CA ILE A 78 7.50 20.09 4.43
C ILE A 78 8.71 20.81 5.02
N ASP A 79 9.58 20.06 5.67
CA ASP A 79 10.87 20.57 6.12
C ASP A 79 11.85 20.62 4.94
N PHE A 80 11.78 21.70 4.17
CA PHE A 80 12.66 21.94 3.03
C PHE A 80 14.14 21.94 3.39
N SER A 81 14.50 22.19 4.65
CA SER A 81 15.91 22.12 5.09
C SER A 81 16.49 20.73 4.95
N LYS A 82 15.66 19.70 5.01
CA LYS A 82 16.06 18.30 4.78
C LYS A 82 16.25 17.97 3.30
N ILE A 83 15.49 18.62 2.44
CA ILE A 83 15.60 18.46 0.98
C ILE A 83 16.83 19.24 0.48
N ALA A 84 17.01 20.48 0.93
CA ALA A 84 18.16 21.31 0.54
C ALA A 84 19.53 20.69 0.90
N LYS A 85 19.60 19.93 1.99
CA LYS A 85 20.82 19.21 2.39
C LYS A 85 21.23 18.08 1.42
N THR A 86 20.36 17.67 0.53
CA THR A 86 20.63 16.57 -0.43
C THR A 86 21.17 17.07 -1.77
N ASN A 87 21.39 18.37 -1.96
CA ASN A 87 21.74 19.00 -3.25
C ASN A 87 20.83 18.60 -4.41
N LEU A 88 19.57 18.25 -4.10
CA LEU A 88 18.59 17.87 -5.09
C LEU A 88 17.80 19.10 -5.49
N GLU A 89 17.92 19.50 -6.75
CA GLU A 89 17.10 20.55 -7.34
C GLU A 89 15.73 19.96 -7.67
N PHE A 90 14.69 20.57 -7.13
CA PHE A 90 13.32 20.27 -7.48
C PHE A 90 12.73 21.53 -8.13
N GLU A 91 12.60 21.53 -9.46
CA GLU A 91 12.08 22.66 -10.26
C GLU A 91 10.70 23.16 -9.84
N TRP A 92 9.95 22.35 -9.10
CA TRP A 92 8.57 22.60 -8.68
C TRP A 92 8.43 23.14 -7.26
N VAL A 93 9.54 23.34 -6.53
CA VAL A 93 9.54 23.89 -5.19
C VAL A 93 9.55 25.40 -5.26
N ASP A 94 8.42 26.03 -5.03
CA ASP A 94 8.34 27.46 -4.78
C ASP A 94 8.92 27.75 -3.39
N LEU A 95 10.21 28.04 -3.35
CA LEU A 95 10.97 28.29 -2.12
C LEU A 95 10.43 29.50 -1.32
N GLU A 96 9.70 30.40 -1.98
CA GLU A 96 9.11 31.56 -1.32
C GLU A 96 7.86 31.18 -0.51
N LYS A 97 7.08 30.20 -0.95
CA LYS A 97 5.82 29.83 -0.30
C LYS A 97 5.91 28.80 0.80
N LYS A 98 7.01 28.07 0.93
CA LYS A 98 7.21 26.99 1.94
C LYS A 98 6.05 25.99 2.07
N SER A 99 5.16 25.93 1.09
CA SER A 99 3.99 25.05 1.10
C SER A 99 3.76 24.45 -0.26
N ILE A 100 3.46 23.14 -0.29
CA ILE A 100 3.17 22.38 -1.52
C ILE A 100 1.80 21.75 -1.38
N SER A 101 1.04 21.71 -2.48
CA SER A 101 -0.20 20.96 -2.50
C SER A 101 0.11 19.45 -2.44
N PHE A 102 -0.74 18.70 -1.73
CA PHE A 102 -0.60 17.25 -1.65
C PHE A 102 -0.63 16.60 -3.04
N THR A 103 -1.47 17.11 -3.94
CA THR A 103 -1.58 16.60 -5.31
C THR A 103 -0.29 16.76 -6.10
N SER A 104 0.37 17.93 -6.02
CA SER A 104 1.64 18.16 -6.72
C SER A 104 2.74 17.26 -6.18
N LEU A 105 2.84 17.13 -4.85
CA LEU A 105 3.78 16.23 -4.21
C LEU A 105 3.55 14.77 -4.63
N SER A 106 2.30 14.31 -4.62
CA SER A 106 1.96 12.95 -4.98
C SER A 106 2.34 12.61 -6.40
N LYS A 107 2.08 13.52 -7.35
CA LYS A 107 2.51 13.36 -8.75
C LYS A 107 4.02 13.20 -8.86
N GLN A 108 4.80 13.98 -8.10
CA GLN A 108 6.26 13.86 -8.09
C GLN A 108 6.74 12.54 -7.50
N ILE A 109 6.16 12.09 -6.39
CA ILE A 109 6.48 10.79 -5.79
C ILE A 109 6.21 9.66 -6.78
N ILE A 110 5.06 9.68 -7.45
CA ILE A 110 4.69 8.67 -8.44
C ILE A 110 5.63 8.72 -9.66
N SER A 111 5.94 9.92 -10.15
CA SER A 111 6.88 10.11 -11.26
C SER A 111 8.27 9.57 -10.92
N LEU A 112 8.81 9.90 -9.75
CA LEU A 112 10.10 9.37 -9.30
C LEU A 112 10.07 7.84 -9.12
N TYR A 113 8.96 7.28 -8.61
CA TYR A 113 8.77 5.85 -8.52
C TYR A 113 8.82 5.18 -9.89
N SER A 114 8.14 5.74 -10.89
CA SER A 114 8.14 5.23 -12.26
C SER A 114 9.50 5.33 -12.97
N CYS A 115 10.40 6.19 -12.48
CA CYS A 115 11.75 6.33 -13.00
C CYS A 115 12.80 5.41 -12.33
N LEU A 116 12.36 4.53 -11.39
CA LEU A 116 13.28 3.60 -10.74
C LEU A 116 13.81 2.55 -11.71
N THR A 117 15.04 2.11 -11.49
CA THR A 117 15.65 1.03 -12.27
C THR A 117 15.42 -0.30 -11.59
N PRO A 118 14.71 -1.27 -12.21
CA PRO A 118 14.46 -2.57 -11.62
C PRO A 118 15.71 -3.44 -11.57
N VAL A 119 15.77 -4.33 -10.58
CA VAL A 119 16.71 -5.45 -10.49
C VAL A 119 15.93 -6.77 -10.34
N GLU A 120 16.63 -7.91 -10.33
CA GLU A 120 15.99 -9.24 -10.44
C GLU A 120 15.18 -9.67 -9.21
N ASP A 121 15.44 -9.11 -8.04
CA ASP A 121 14.72 -9.48 -6.80
C ASP A 121 13.22 -9.20 -6.88
N LYS A 122 12.46 -9.89 -6.03
CA LYS A 122 10.99 -9.76 -5.94
C LYS A 122 10.57 -9.36 -4.53
N ILE A 123 9.52 -8.54 -4.44
CA ILE A 123 8.89 -8.20 -3.17
C ILE A 123 7.37 -8.42 -3.24
N TYR A 124 6.82 -9.04 -2.21
CA TYR A 124 5.38 -9.21 -2.01
C TYR A 124 4.94 -8.40 -0.79
N ILE A 125 3.96 -7.56 -0.97
CA ILE A 125 3.37 -6.73 0.09
C ILE A 125 1.94 -7.17 0.30
N PHE A 126 1.68 -7.75 1.47
CA PHE A 126 0.36 -8.19 1.88
C PHE A 126 -0.30 -7.11 2.72
N ILE A 127 -1.52 -6.75 2.33
CA ILE A 127 -2.38 -5.80 3.02
C ILE A 127 -3.57 -6.59 3.55
N ASP A 128 -3.65 -6.73 4.87
CA ASP A 128 -4.67 -7.54 5.54
C ASP A 128 -5.45 -6.70 6.56
N GLU A 129 -6.42 -7.31 7.21
CA GLU A 129 -7.27 -6.69 8.25
C GLU A 129 -8.07 -5.46 7.78
N LEU A 130 -8.59 -5.51 6.55
CA LEU A 130 -9.50 -4.49 6.05
C LEU A 130 -10.90 -4.68 6.69
N GLU A 131 -11.12 -4.01 7.81
CA GLU A 131 -12.35 -4.09 8.59
C GLU A 131 -13.19 -2.82 8.46
N LEU A 132 -14.52 -2.99 8.56
CA LEU A 132 -15.49 -1.90 8.57
C LEU A 132 -15.97 -1.61 10.00
N ALA A 133 -16.05 -0.34 10.35
CA ALA A 133 -16.61 0.09 11.65
C ALA A 133 -18.14 0.09 11.64
N PHE A 134 -18.77 -1.09 11.62
CA PHE A 134 -20.23 -1.26 11.48
C PHE A 134 -21.08 -0.48 12.49
N LYS A 135 -20.55 -0.18 13.68
CA LYS A 135 -21.31 0.46 14.77
C LYS A 135 -21.43 1.99 14.62
N GLN A 136 -20.71 2.63 13.71
CA GLN A 136 -20.68 4.09 13.58
C GLN A 136 -20.85 4.50 12.12
N THR A 137 -22.03 4.99 11.75
CA THR A 137 -22.41 5.29 10.36
C THR A 137 -21.41 6.18 9.61
N LYS A 138 -20.89 7.24 10.22
CA LYS A 138 -19.91 8.12 9.57
C LYS A 138 -18.57 7.43 9.34
N LYS A 139 -18.07 6.68 10.33
CA LYS A 139 -16.84 5.89 10.19
C LYS A 139 -17.01 4.78 9.16
N TYR A 140 -18.16 4.12 9.14
CA TYR A 140 -18.48 3.09 8.18
C TYR A 140 -18.42 3.59 6.73
N GLN A 141 -19.02 4.75 6.42
CA GLN A 141 -18.97 5.33 5.08
C GLN A 141 -17.53 5.68 4.69
N ARG A 142 -16.77 6.27 5.60
CA ARG A 142 -15.35 6.58 5.40
C ARG A 142 -14.55 5.30 5.11
N ASP A 143 -14.74 4.26 5.90
CA ASP A 143 -13.99 3.01 5.78
C ASP A 143 -14.27 2.30 4.45
N ILE A 144 -15.54 2.30 3.99
CA ILE A 144 -15.93 1.79 2.66
C ILE A 144 -15.18 2.55 1.55
N THR A 145 -15.18 3.88 1.61
CA THR A 145 -14.49 4.72 0.62
C THR A 145 -12.99 4.46 0.64
N LEU A 146 -12.38 4.38 1.82
CA LEU A 146 -10.95 4.10 1.97
C LEU A 146 -10.56 2.73 1.40
N ILE A 147 -11.37 1.69 1.62
CA ILE A 147 -11.10 0.35 1.08
C ILE A 147 -11.26 0.35 -0.45
N ARG A 148 -12.30 0.98 -0.98
CA ARG A 148 -12.46 1.15 -2.43
C ARG A 148 -11.24 1.83 -3.05
N ASP A 149 -10.82 2.95 -2.46
CA ASP A 149 -9.73 3.76 -2.98
C ASP A 149 -8.37 3.06 -2.84
N LEU A 150 -8.21 2.19 -1.82
CA LEU A 150 -7.07 1.28 -1.72
C LEU A 150 -7.04 0.28 -2.88
N ILE A 151 -8.19 -0.30 -3.26
CA ILE A 151 -8.27 -1.23 -4.39
C ILE A 151 -7.81 -0.55 -5.67
N PHE A 152 -8.30 0.67 -5.95
CA PHE A 152 -7.87 1.44 -7.11
C PHE A 152 -6.38 1.85 -7.05
N ALA A 153 -5.87 2.16 -5.87
CA ALA A 153 -4.45 2.47 -5.72
C ALA A 153 -3.56 1.24 -5.99
N ILE A 154 -4.00 0.05 -5.56
CA ILE A 154 -3.30 -1.21 -5.85
C ILE A 154 -3.33 -1.50 -7.36
N GLU A 155 -4.48 -1.36 -8.02
CA GLU A 155 -4.61 -1.51 -9.48
C GLU A 155 -3.63 -0.56 -10.20
N TYR A 156 -3.70 0.72 -9.88
CA TYR A 156 -2.86 1.75 -10.50
C TYR A 156 -1.35 1.46 -10.33
N LEU A 157 -0.91 1.13 -9.13
CA LEU A 157 0.50 0.81 -8.89
C LEU A 157 0.91 -0.52 -9.53
N SER A 158 0.00 -1.49 -9.61
CA SER A 158 0.25 -2.75 -10.32
C SER A 158 0.43 -2.53 -11.81
N ASP A 159 -0.30 -1.59 -12.41
CA ASP A 159 -0.12 -1.18 -13.80
C ASP A 159 1.23 -0.49 -14.03
N ILE A 160 1.65 0.41 -13.14
CA ILE A 160 3.00 0.99 -13.18
C ILE A 160 4.06 -0.11 -13.08
N ASN A 161 3.93 -1.02 -12.11
CA ASN A 161 4.88 -2.09 -11.88
C ASN A 161 5.01 -2.99 -13.13
N ARG A 162 3.90 -3.32 -13.76
CA ARG A 162 3.86 -4.10 -14.99
C ARG A 162 4.51 -3.36 -16.16
N THR A 163 4.18 -2.08 -16.34
CA THR A 163 4.68 -1.25 -17.44
C THR A 163 6.20 -1.07 -17.39
N HIS A 164 6.74 -0.93 -16.18
CA HIS A 164 8.17 -0.71 -15.95
C HIS A 164 8.93 -2.00 -15.57
N ASN A 165 8.29 -3.17 -15.64
CA ASN A 165 8.87 -4.47 -15.25
C ASN A 165 9.38 -4.50 -13.80
N PHE A 166 8.69 -3.83 -12.89
CA PHE A 166 9.03 -3.86 -11.47
C PHE A 166 8.51 -5.15 -10.83
N ASN A 167 9.38 -5.88 -10.16
CA ASN A 167 9.05 -7.12 -9.44
C ASN A 167 8.41 -6.82 -8.06
N VAL A 168 7.45 -5.92 -8.01
CA VAL A 168 6.70 -5.51 -6.80
C VAL A 168 5.26 -5.97 -6.93
N PHE A 169 4.83 -6.84 -6.03
CA PHE A 169 3.50 -7.43 -6.02
C PHE A 169 2.71 -6.96 -4.80
N LEU A 170 1.59 -6.27 -5.04
CA LEU A 170 0.67 -5.80 -4.01
C LEU A 170 -0.52 -6.77 -3.94
N ILE A 171 -0.76 -7.33 -2.76
CA ILE A 171 -1.80 -8.32 -2.53
C ILE A 171 -2.64 -7.85 -1.35
N THR A 172 -3.96 -7.78 -1.55
CA THR A 172 -4.90 -7.48 -0.46
C THR A 172 -5.95 -8.56 -0.33
N ALA A 173 -6.28 -8.92 0.91
CA ALA A 173 -7.39 -9.81 1.23
C ALA A 173 -8.61 -8.99 1.65
N ILE A 174 -9.73 -9.24 0.99
CA ILE A 174 -11.00 -8.55 1.26
C ILE A 174 -12.04 -9.58 1.62
N ARG A 175 -12.69 -9.41 2.77
CA ARG A 175 -13.79 -10.28 3.19
C ARG A 175 -15.01 -10.09 2.27
N SER A 176 -15.73 -11.17 2.00
CA SER A 176 -16.91 -11.18 1.11
C SER A 176 -17.97 -10.18 1.55
N GLU A 177 -18.19 -10.01 2.87
CA GLU A 177 -19.13 -9.04 3.41
C GLU A 177 -18.69 -7.58 3.16
N VAL A 178 -17.40 -7.29 3.24
CA VAL A 178 -16.85 -5.96 2.91
C VAL A 178 -17.07 -5.66 1.43
N TYR A 179 -16.74 -6.60 0.56
CA TYR A 179 -16.95 -6.51 -0.87
C TYR A 179 -18.43 -6.26 -1.23
N LYS A 180 -19.35 -7.07 -0.67
CA LYS A 180 -20.80 -6.90 -0.89
C LYS A 180 -21.29 -5.52 -0.44
N ASN A 181 -20.77 -5.00 0.66
CA ASN A 181 -21.13 -3.68 1.18
C ASN A 181 -20.65 -2.54 0.27
N ILE A 182 -19.44 -2.64 -0.30
CA ILE A 182 -18.94 -1.65 -1.26
C ILE A 182 -19.85 -1.59 -2.49
N ILE A 183 -20.20 -2.74 -3.07
CA ILE A 183 -21.07 -2.82 -4.25
C ILE A 183 -22.49 -2.31 -3.93
N SER A 184 -23.06 -2.68 -2.79
CA SER A 184 -24.42 -2.26 -2.41
C SER A 184 -24.56 -0.74 -2.26
N LYS A 185 -23.45 -0.02 -2.12
CA LYS A 185 -23.40 1.44 -2.06
C LYS A 185 -23.17 2.10 -3.45
N GLY A 186 -23.23 1.31 -4.53
CA GLY A 186 -23.02 1.82 -5.89
C GLY A 186 -21.58 2.20 -6.18
N LEU A 187 -20.62 1.75 -5.37
CA LEU A 187 -19.20 2.01 -5.58
C LEU A 187 -18.65 0.92 -6.52
N GLU A 188 -18.33 1.31 -7.75
CA GLU A 188 -17.84 0.40 -8.78
C GLU A 188 -16.41 -0.06 -8.49
N ILE A 189 -16.26 -1.34 -8.14
CA ILE A 189 -14.97 -2.05 -8.04
C ILE A 189 -15.00 -3.37 -8.81
N ASN A 190 -16.14 -3.65 -9.47
CA ASN A 190 -16.38 -4.95 -10.11
C ASN A 190 -15.34 -5.25 -11.19
N LYS A 191 -14.99 -4.26 -12.01
CA LYS A 191 -13.99 -4.44 -13.06
C LYS A 191 -12.63 -4.80 -12.48
N THR A 192 -12.16 -4.03 -11.51
CA THR A 192 -10.87 -4.27 -10.85
C THR A 192 -10.80 -5.65 -10.20
N ILE A 193 -11.87 -6.05 -9.51
CA ILE A 193 -11.95 -7.38 -8.87
C ILE A 193 -12.03 -8.49 -9.91
N HIS A 194 -12.73 -8.28 -11.03
CA HIS A 194 -12.78 -9.26 -12.11
C HIS A 194 -11.43 -9.45 -12.79
N ASP A 195 -10.70 -8.37 -13.02
CA ASP A 195 -9.45 -8.40 -13.77
C ASP A 195 -8.24 -8.84 -12.91
N PHE A 196 -8.25 -8.55 -11.62
CA PHE A 196 -7.12 -8.77 -10.71
C PHE A 196 -7.45 -9.63 -9.48
N GLY A 197 -8.72 -9.93 -9.22
CA GLY A 197 -9.16 -10.63 -8.03
C GLY A 197 -9.29 -12.15 -8.24
N VAL A 198 -9.03 -12.88 -7.17
CA VAL A 198 -9.30 -14.32 -7.09
C VAL A 198 -10.18 -14.59 -5.88
N THR A 199 -11.32 -15.25 -6.10
CA THR A 199 -12.20 -15.66 -5.00
C THR A 199 -11.68 -16.93 -4.35
N ILE A 200 -11.35 -16.84 -3.07
CA ILE A 200 -11.01 -18.01 -2.26
C ILE A 200 -12.28 -18.49 -1.56
N SER A 201 -12.78 -19.66 -1.95
CA SER A 201 -13.91 -20.30 -1.27
C SER A 201 -13.43 -21.46 -0.42
N TRP A 202 -13.87 -21.46 0.83
CA TRP A 202 -13.66 -22.58 1.74
C TRP A 202 -14.79 -23.63 1.65
N GLU A 203 -15.89 -23.30 0.96
CA GLU A 203 -17.01 -24.21 0.76
C GLU A 203 -16.72 -25.14 -0.42
N GLN A 204 -16.67 -26.43 -0.17
CA GLN A 204 -16.71 -27.47 -1.20
C GLN A 204 -18.10 -28.07 -1.26
N LYS A 205 -18.89 -27.68 -2.25
CA LYS A 205 -20.18 -28.34 -2.53
C LYS A 205 -19.91 -29.74 -3.12
N GLY A 206 -20.28 -30.80 -2.36
CA GLY A 206 -20.25 -32.19 -2.85
C GLY A 206 -18.86 -32.84 -2.92
N GLY A 207 -17.84 -32.25 -2.31
CA GLY A 207 -16.50 -32.83 -2.30
C GLY A 207 -16.23 -33.84 -1.19
N ASN A 208 -15.26 -34.75 -1.41
CA ASN A 208 -14.76 -35.61 -0.37
C ASN A 208 -14.09 -34.75 0.73
N ILE A 209 -14.52 -34.97 1.97
CA ILE A 209 -14.00 -34.24 3.16
C ILE A 209 -12.47 -34.27 3.21
N LYS A 210 -11.84 -35.37 2.83
CA LYS A 210 -10.38 -35.51 2.78
C LYS A 210 -9.69 -34.52 1.84
N ASN A 211 -10.42 -33.96 0.88
CA ASN A 211 -9.90 -32.97 -0.07
C ASN A 211 -10.21 -31.52 0.33
N HIS A 212 -10.83 -31.32 1.49
CA HIS A 212 -11.21 -29.98 1.94
C HIS A 212 -9.96 -29.11 2.15
N PRO A 213 -9.89 -27.87 1.58
CA PRO A 213 -8.70 -27.04 1.63
C PRO A 213 -8.21 -26.74 3.05
N LEU A 214 -9.14 -26.56 4.01
CA LEU A 214 -8.78 -26.34 5.43
C LEU A 214 -8.11 -27.58 6.04
N LEU A 215 -8.59 -28.79 5.72
CA LEU A 215 -7.96 -30.02 6.22
C LEU A 215 -6.56 -30.19 5.64
N LYS A 216 -6.38 -29.95 4.35
CA LYS A 216 -5.05 -29.98 3.71
C LYS A 216 -4.09 -28.94 4.31
N MET A 217 -4.60 -27.77 4.70
CA MET A 217 -3.80 -26.77 5.38
C MET A 217 -3.40 -27.22 6.79
N LEU A 218 -4.32 -27.88 7.54
CA LEU A 218 -4.03 -28.45 8.86
C LEU A 218 -3.03 -29.59 8.75
N GLU A 219 -3.21 -30.50 7.81
CA GLU A 219 -2.25 -31.61 7.53
C GLU A 219 -0.85 -31.06 7.26
N LYS A 220 -0.72 -30.06 6.40
CA LYS A 220 0.58 -29.43 6.12
C LYS A 220 1.21 -28.79 7.36
N ARG A 221 0.41 -28.16 8.23
CA ARG A 221 0.91 -27.58 9.48
C ARG A 221 1.36 -28.65 10.47
N ILE A 222 0.59 -29.71 10.60
CA ILE A 222 0.93 -30.86 11.47
C ILE A 222 2.23 -31.48 10.97
N HIS A 223 2.30 -31.84 9.70
CA HIS A 223 3.50 -32.45 9.10
C HIS A 223 4.74 -31.56 9.23
N PHE A 224 4.61 -30.24 9.02
CA PHE A 224 5.71 -29.29 9.26
C PHE A 224 6.17 -29.28 10.70
N SER A 225 5.22 -29.35 11.65
CA SER A 225 5.53 -29.37 13.09
C SER A 225 6.20 -30.68 13.51
N GLU A 226 5.72 -31.81 12.98
CA GLU A 226 6.30 -33.13 13.20
C GLU A 226 7.74 -33.18 12.69
N THR A 227 7.97 -32.76 11.45
CA THR A 227 9.32 -32.68 10.86
C THR A 227 10.26 -31.79 11.71
N LYS A 228 9.75 -30.65 12.17
CA LYS A 228 10.54 -29.73 13.04
C LYS A 228 10.88 -30.31 14.39
N LEU A 229 10.04 -31.19 14.91
CA LEU A 229 10.24 -31.88 16.20
C LEU A 229 11.01 -33.19 16.06
N GLY A 230 11.40 -33.61 14.83
CA GLY A 230 12.06 -34.86 14.57
C GLY A 230 11.16 -36.09 14.77
N LEU A 231 9.85 -35.90 14.72
CA LEU A 231 8.87 -36.96 14.73
C LEU A 231 8.72 -37.47 13.29
N GLU A 232 8.91 -38.77 13.08
CA GLU A 232 8.61 -39.37 11.79
C GLU A 232 7.09 -39.36 11.53
N PRO A 233 6.64 -39.09 10.30
CA PRO A 233 5.21 -39.06 9.94
C PRO A 233 4.60 -40.47 9.95
#